data_1e2d032cef3ff67317c62bd6429b8e58
#
_entry.id   1e2d032cef3ff67317c62bd6429b8e58
#
_cell.length_a   1.000
_cell.length_b   1.000
_cell.length_c   1.000
_cell.angle_alpha   90.00
_cell.angle_beta   90.00
_cell.angle_gamma   90.00
#
_symmetry.space_group_name_H-M   'P 1'
#
loop_
_entity.id
_entity.type
_entity.pdbx_description
1 polymer ?
#
loop_
_entity_poly.entity_id
_entity_poly.type
_entity_poly.pdbx_seq_one_letter_code
_entity_poly.pdbx_strand_id
1 'polypeptide(L)'
;MEVALDEIPIFAGGLGVLEGDKFYAMSRTRTDYLVITLFHTKGYIDYEVKEQEVIRRPQDYFAKLVDKVLVPERELIVKSSLLGEIRFRPLSYSKELAKVVYLKVEEPELAVKASEGLYISDDYFQTLLKYLVLGKGASGYIKERVGEENVEFVDLQESHSGLTALDLKERGKVRLIIHTPGPWGHPSVPREFMEKEYSISEEGSLTKIIMKRVGKVITVSKLHMDSTIRVFGMGEKTLYIRNGVDLERWTHGEIKRVVARKGEIGIEEFKKVRGKMRGEMESYIRAHKAVNLNKETMIISWARRLTLYKRPYFVTRFIEEVGRELNAVFVLGGKAHPDDKVGMSFMKRFHELEKKVNNVIYIYDYDLPDAKVVLSSSDLLLFTPFPRWEACGTSYMKAGINGVLTLSSMDGGAIEVIEDDVNGFLFGRVLGEFINIYENEGKAKEIDEEDYREFKSKLIKIYERFEGDKEGFLEKGLRALMTFRKECSMENALKKYYTHLHFDM
;
A
#
# COMPACT_ATOMS: atom_id res chain seq x y z
N MET A 1 10.57 -4.50 -3.89
CA MET A 1 10.53 -5.95 -3.65
C MET A 1 9.21 -6.60 -4.07
N GLU A 2 8.15 -5.85 -4.30
CA GLU A 2 6.83 -6.37 -4.64
C GLU A 2 6.17 -5.56 -5.76
N VAL A 3 5.37 -6.24 -6.58
CA VAL A 3 4.53 -5.64 -7.61
C VAL A 3 3.24 -6.47 -7.71
N ALA A 4 2.10 -5.84 -7.51
CA ALA A 4 0.80 -6.50 -7.54
C ALA A 4 0.11 -6.24 -8.89
N LEU A 5 0.21 -7.17 -9.80
CA LEU A 5 -0.61 -7.19 -11.01
C LEU A 5 -1.84 -8.08 -10.80
N ASP A 6 -2.92 -7.81 -11.50
CA ASP A 6 -4.14 -8.63 -11.39
C ASP A 6 -3.87 -10.08 -11.89
N GLU A 7 -2.96 -10.22 -12.86
CA GLU A 7 -2.51 -11.51 -13.39
C GLU A 7 -1.41 -12.17 -12.55
N ILE A 8 -0.66 -11.38 -11.76
CA ILE A 8 0.50 -11.84 -10.96
C ILE A 8 0.45 -11.14 -9.59
N PRO A 9 -0.38 -11.64 -8.65
CA PRO A 9 -0.60 -10.97 -7.37
C PRO A 9 0.50 -11.26 -6.34
N ILE A 10 1.76 -11.00 -6.68
CA ILE A 10 2.91 -11.15 -5.75
C ILE A 10 3.07 -9.87 -4.93
N PHE A 11 2.37 -9.79 -3.83
CA PHE A 11 2.43 -8.61 -2.95
C PHE A 11 2.12 -8.95 -1.49
N ALA A 12 2.55 -8.06 -0.60
CA ALA A 12 2.25 -8.13 0.83
C ALA A 12 1.38 -6.96 1.31
N GLY A 13 1.44 -5.84 0.62
CA GLY A 13 0.76 -4.63 1.06
C GLY A 13 0.63 -3.53 0.02
N GLY A 14 0.46 -2.30 0.51
CA GLY A 14 0.17 -1.13 -0.31
C GLY A 14 1.25 -0.78 -1.32
N LEU A 15 2.51 -1.08 -1.05
CA LEU A 15 3.63 -0.75 -1.94
C LEU A 15 3.56 -1.51 -3.25
N GLY A 16 3.33 -2.83 -3.20
CA GLY A 16 3.17 -3.65 -4.40
C GLY A 16 1.96 -3.24 -5.22
N VAL A 17 0.86 -2.90 -4.55
CA VAL A 17 -0.36 -2.41 -5.22
C VAL A 17 -0.11 -1.07 -5.90
N LEU A 18 0.60 -0.15 -5.24
CA LEU A 18 0.98 1.14 -5.80
C LEU A 18 1.87 0.98 -7.04
N GLU A 19 2.85 0.08 -6.99
CA GLU A 19 3.71 -0.17 -8.15
C GLU A 19 2.95 -0.83 -9.30
N GLY A 20 2.00 -1.73 -9.00
CA GLY A 20 1.07 -2.26 -9.99
C GLY A 20 0.20 -1.17 -10.64
N ASP A 21 -0.28 -0.21 -9.85
CA ASP A 21 -1.04 0.94 -10.36
C ASP A 21 -0.18 1.82 -11.29
N LYS A 22 1.10 2.06 -10.93
CA LYS A 22 2.06 2.75 -11.83
C LYS A 22 2.28 1.97 -13.12
N PHE A 23 2.50 0.66 -13.02
CA PHE A 23 2.69 -0.20 -14.19
C PHE A 23 1.51 -0.11 -15.16
N TYR A 24 0.27 -0.22 -14.67
CA TYR A 24 -0.91 -0.12 -15.53
C TYR A 24 -1.09 1.28 -16.11
N ALA A 25 -0.84 2.34 -15.35
CA ALA A 25 -0.89 3.69 -15.87
C ALA A 25 0.18 3.92 -16.94
N MET A 26 1.42 3.48 -16.70
CA MET A 26 2.54 3.59 -17.67
C MET A 26 2.30 2.73 -18.92
N SER A 27 1.66 1.57 -18.81
CA SER A 27 1.34 0.74 -19.99
C SER A 27 0.38 1.44 -20.98
N ARG A 28 -0.35 2.46 -20.54
CA ARG A 28 -1.21 3.28 -21.41
C ARG A 28 -0.49 4.48 -22.03
N THR A 29 0.75 4.71 -21.63
CA THR A 29 1.63 5.69 -22.28
C THR A 29 2.44 4.99 -23.37
N ARG A 30 3.07 5.77 -24.27
CA ARG A 30 3.99 5.25 -25.27
C ARG A 30 5.45 5.34 -24.80
N THR A 31 5.67 5.09 -23.51
CA THR A 31 6.98 5.24 -22.87
C THR A 31 7.44 3.89 -22.35
N ASP A 32 8.70 3.57 -22.59
CA ASP A 32 9.32 2.38 -22.00
C ASP A 32 9.35 2.51 -20.49
N TYR A 33 8.72 1.57 -19.80
CA TYR A 33 8.68 1.50 -18.35
C TYR A 33 9.06 0.11 -17.88
N LEU A 34 10.13 0.02 -17.09
CA LEU A 34 10.66 -1.24 -16.60
C LEU A 34 10.62 -1.31 -15.08
N VAL A 35 9.94 -2.32 -14.55
CA VAL A 35 9.97 -2.68 -13.14
C VAL A 35 10.86 -3.90 -12.96
N ILE A 36 11.80 -3.87 -12.02
CA ILE A 36 12.66 -5.00 -11.68
C ILE A 36 12.44 -5.36 -10.22
N THR A 37 12.14 -6.62 -9.94
CA THR A 37 11.94 -7.13 -8.58
C THR A 37 12.41 -8.58 -8.46
N LEU A 38 12.47 -9.12 -7.24
CA LEU A 38 12.74 -10.54 -7.03
C LEU A 38 11.50 -11.39 -7.29
N PHE A 39 11.70 -12.61 -7.76
CA PHE A 39 10.68 -13.64 -7.78
C PHE A 39 10.70 -14.41 -6.46
N HIS A 40 9.69 -14.21 -5.63
CA HIS A 40 9.57 -14.89 -4.35
C HIS A 40 8.81 -16.20 -4.51
N THR A 41 9.52 -17.32 -4.52
CA THR A 41 8.95 -18.67 -4.79
C THR A 41 7.91 -19.10 -3.77
N LYS A 42 7.99 -18.61 -2.53
CA LYS A 42 7.02 -18.86 -1.45
C LYS A 42 6.03 -17.70 -1.25
N GLY A 43 6.13 -16.64 -2.09
CA GLY A 43 5.26 -15.46 -2.02
C GLY A 43 5.30 -14.76 -0.67
N TYR A 44 4.14 -14.26 -0.23
CA TYR A 44 3.97 -13.67 1.11
C TYR A 44 3.37 -14.70 2.06
N ILE A 45 2.09 -14.58 2.38
CA ILE A 45 1.41 -15.49 3.29
C ILE A 45 -0.10 -15.48 3.09
N ASP A 46 -0.71 -16.64 3.18
CA ASP A 46 -2.14 -16.82 3.34
C ASP A 46 -2.44 -17.33 4.75
N TYR A 47 -3.64 -17.05 5.22
CA TYR A 47 -4.13 -17.52 6.50
C TYR A 47 -5.33 -18.42 6.32
N GLU A 48 -5.39 -19.46 7.12
CA GLU A 48 -6.58 -20.30 7.31
C GLU A 48 -6.99 -20.21 8.76
N VAL A 49 -8.29 -20.02 9.00
CA VAL A 49 -8.84 -20.03 10.34
C VAL A 49 -9.53 -21.37 10.57
N LYS A 50 -8.99 -22.19 11.48
CA LYS A 50 -9.57 -23.45 11.93
C LYS A 50 -9.92 -23.37 13.41
N GLU A 51 -11.16 -23.64 13.75
CA GLU A 51 -11.69 -23.57 15.11
C GLU A 51 -11.47 -22.20 15.79
N GLN A 52 -10.32 -21.96 16.37
CA GLN A 52 -9.91 -20.69 16.99
C GLN A 52 -8.46 -20.30 16.64
N GLU A 53 -7.81 -21.10 15.79
CA GLU A 53 -6.41 -20.87 15.44
C GLU A 53 -6.30 -20.25 14.05
N VAL A 54 -5.40 -19.27 13.94
CA VAL A 54 -4.99 -18.66 12.69
C VAL A 54 -3.74 -19.38 12.20
N ILE A 55 -3.89 -20.23 11.17
CA ILE A 55 -2.81 -21.06 10.63
C ILE A 55 -2.20 -20.36 9.42
N ARG A 56 -0.88 -20.25 9.40
CA ARG A 56 -0.12 -19.66 8.30
C ARG A 56 0.09 -20.68 7.18
N ARG A 57 -0.02 -20.24 5.92
CA ARG A 57 0.31 -21.02 4.73
C ARG A 57 1.17 -20.20 3.77
N PRO A 58 2.30 -20.74 3.27
CA PRO A 58 3.06 -20.10 2.20
C PRO A 58 2.20 -20.02 0.93
N GLN A 59 2.48 -19.02 0.09
CA GLN A 59 1.87 -18.87 -1.22
C GLN A 59 2.70 -19.59 -2.28
N ASP A 60 2.88 -20.89 -2.17
CA ASP A 60 3.71 -21.70 -3.08
C ASP A 60 3.05 -22.05 -4.43
N TYR A 61 1.81 -21.58 -4.64
CA TYR A 61 1.07 -21.78 -5.89
C TYR A 61 1.62 -21.00 -7.08
N PHE A 62 2.58 -20.11 -6.87
CA PHE A 62 3.19 -19.30 -7.93
C PHE A 62 3.90 -20.09 -9.02
N ALA A 63 4.36 -21.31 -8.74
CA ALA A 63 4.91 -22.18 -9.76
C ALA A 63 3.96 -22.38 -10.95
N LYS A 64 2.65 -22.39 -10.69
CA LYS A 64 1.61 -22.51 -11.73
C LYS A 64 1.39 -21.22 -12.56
N LEU A 65 1.78 -20.06 -12.03
CA LEU A 65 1.69 -18.78 -12.73
C LEU A 65 2.84 -18.60 -13.72
N VAL A 66 4.03 -19.06 -13.35
CA VAL A 66 5.25 -18.95 -14.15
C VAL A 66 5.02 -19.52 -15.55
N ASP A 67 4.45 -20.71 -15.66
CA ASP A 67 4.28 -21.42 -16.94
C ASP A 67 3.15 -20.82 -17.81
N LYS A 68 2.29 -19.98 -17.25
CA LYS A 68 1.11 -19.45 -17.96
C LYS A 68 1.23 -17.99 -18.37
N VAL A 69 1.97 -17.18 -17.63
CA VAL A 69 1.94 -15.72 -17.74
C VAL A 69 3.34 -15.14 -17.92
N LEU A 70 4.35 -15.72 -17.27
CA LEU A 70 5.71 -15.20 -17.29
C LEU A 70 6.54 -15.84 -18.41
N VAL A 71 7.31 -15.01 -19.11
CA VAL A 71 8.21 -15.43 -20.18
C VAL A 71 9.64 -15.50 -19.64
N PRO A 72 10.29 -16.68 -19.66
CA PRO A 72 11.69 -16.80 -19.27
C PRO A 72 12.61 -16.04 -20.23
N GLU A 73 13.61 -15.37 -19.68
CA GLU A 73 14.68 -14.72 -20.43
C GLU A 73 16.01 -15.46 -20.28
N ARG A 74 17.01 -15.01 -21.03
CA ARG A 74 18.38 -15.52 -20.90
C ARG A 74 18.88 -15.28 -19.49
N GLU A 75 19.60 -16.27 -18.94
CA GLU A 75 20.26 -16.22 -17.64
C GLU A 75 21.06 -14.93 -17.44
N LEU A 76 21.02 -14.39 -16.23
CA LEU A 76 21.81 -13.24 -15.79
C LEU A 76 22.75 -13.70 -14.66
N ILE A 77 24.04 -13.45 -14.84
CA ILE A 77 25.07 -13.79 -13.84
C ILE A 77 25.73 -12.51 -13.35
N VAL A 78 25.72 -12.28 -12.04
CA VAL A 78 26.36 -11.13 -11.42
C VAL A 78 27.33 -11.57 -10.31
N LYS A 79 28.35 -10.74 -10.03
CA LYS A 79 29.34 -11.02 -8.98
C LYS A 79 29.03 -10.26 -7.70
N SER A 80 29.22 -10.92 -6.57
CA SER A 80 29.14 -10.37 -5.22
C SER A 80 30.37 -10.81 -4.44
N SER A 81 30.99 -9.91 -3.67
CA SER A 81 32.10 -10.23 -2.79
C SER A 81 31.67 -11.09 -1.59
N LEU A 82 30.38 -11.02 -1.21
CA LEU A 82 29.80 -11.80 -0.11
C LEU A 82 29.30 -13.16 -0.54
N LEU A 83 28.74 -13.28 -1.76
CA LEU A 83 28.00 -14.47 -2.22
C LEU A 83 28.68 -15.18 -3.40
N GLY A 84 29.76 -14.64 -3.97
CA GLY A 84 30.37 -15.15 -5.19
C GLY A 84 29.54 -14.83 -6.44
N GLU A 85 29.39 -15.78 -7.35
CA GLU A 85 28.49 -15.62 -8.50
C GLU A 85 27.03 -15.86 -8.08
N ILE A 86 26.16 -14.94 -8.46
CA ILE A 86 24.71 -15.06 -8.27
C ILE A 86 24.10 -15.26 -9.65
N ARG A 87 23.34 -16.37 -9.81
CA ARG A 87 22.67 -16.73 -11.05
C ARG A 87 21.18 -16.44 -10.93
N PHE A 88 20.66 -15.71 -11.89
CA PHE A 88 19.24 -15.40 -11.99
C PHE A 88 18.67 -15.96 -13.28
N ARG A 89 17.44 -16.46 -13.19
CA ARG A 89 16.53 -16.66 -14.31
C ARG A 89 15.52 -15.51 -14.29
N PRO A 90 15.73 -14.46 -15.12
CA PRO A 90 14.73 -13.42 -15.25
C PRO A 90 13.45 -13.99 -15.89
N LEU A 91 12.30 -13.60 -15.35
CA LEU A 91 10.96 -13.96 -15.82
C LEU A 91 10.22 -12.66 -16.09
N SER A 92 9.73 -12.44 -17.30
CA SER A 92 9.13 -11.17 -17.67
C SER A 92 7.65 -11.26 -17.98
N TYR A 93 6.94 -10.18 -17.69
CA TYR A 93 5.58 -9.90 -18.13
C TYR A 93 5.55 -8.53 -18.77
N SER A 94 4.92 -8.40 -19.95
CA SER A 94 4.83 -7.14 -20.67
C SER A 94 3.38 -6.79 -20.99
N LYS A 95 3.07 -5.50 -20.91
CA LYS A 95 1.81 -4.92 -21.37
C LYS A 95 2.13 -3.63 -22.11
N GLU A 96 1.89 -3.61 -23.40
CA GLU A 96 2.37 -2.56 -24.30
C GLU A 96 3.89 -2.36 -24.14
N LEU A 97 4.36 -1.13 -23.87
CA LEU A 97 5.77 -0.82 -23.63
C LEU A 97 6.20 -0.95 -22.16
N ALA A 98 5.27 -1.24 -21.25
CA ALA A 98 5.61 -1.49 -19.86
C ALA A 98 5.97 -2.96 -19.63
N LYS A 99 7.04 -3.20 -18.89
CA LYS A 99 7.58 -4.52 -18.60
C LYS A 99 7.89 -4.69 -17.11
N VAL A 100 7.55 -5.84 -16.54
CA VAL A 100 8.03 -6.27 -15.23
C VAL A 100 8.97 -7.44 -15.40
N VAL A 101 10.11 -7.40 -14.72
CA VAL A 101 11.09 -8.48 -14.65
C VAL A 101 11.19 -8.98 -13.22
N TYR A 102 10.82 -10.23 -13.03
CA TYR A 102 10.96 -10.96 -11.79
C TYR A 102 12.26 -11.77 -11.84
N LEU A 103 13.22 -11.42 -11.01
CA LEU A 103 14.51 -12.09 -10.90
C LEU A 103 14.40 -13.33 -10.02
N LYS A 104 14.23 -14.50 -10.62
CA LYS A 104 14.28 -15.77 -9.90
C LYS A 104 15.73 -16.12 -9.64
N VAL A 105 16.11 -16.26 -8.37
CA VAL A 105 17.46 -16.67 -7.97
C VAL A 105 17.59 -18.17 -8.10
N GLU A 106 18.65 -18.66 -8.76
CA GLU A 106 18.93 -20.09 -8.96
C GLU A 106 20.17 -20.55 -8.17
N GLU A 107 21.18 -19.68 -7.98
CA GLU A 107 22.42 -19.95 -7.24
C GLU A 107 22.98 -18.64 -6.62
N PRO A 108 23.76 -18.71 -5.53
CA PRO A 108 24.01 -19.84 -4.66
C PRO A 108 22.84 -20.10 -3.69
N GLU A 109 22.85 -21.23 -2.98
CA GLU A 109 21.77 -21.64 -2.06
C GLU A 109 21.40 -20.56 -1.02
N LEU A 110 22.39 -19.85 -0.47
CA LEU A 110 22.16 -18.72 0.44
C LEU A 110 21.33 -17.61 -0.18
N ALA A 111 21.60 -17.27 -1.45
CA ALA A 111 20.84 -16.25 -2.18
C ALA A 111 19.43 -16.74 -2.50
N VAL A 112 19.28 -18.01 -2.89
CA VAL A 112 17.99 -18.65 -3.13
C VAL A 112 17.15 -18.57 -1.87
N LYS A 113 17.66 -19.07 -0.73
CA LYS A 113 16.96 -19.07 0.55
C LYS A 113 16.55 -17.66 0.98
N ALA A 114 17.43 -16.68 0.84
CA ALA A 114 17.13 -15.28 1.18
C ALA A 114 16.00 -14.69 0.33
N SER A 115 15.80 -15.15 -0.92
CA SER A 115 14.82 -14.60 -1.86
C SER A 115 13.47 -15.31 -1.88
N GLU A 116 13.30 -16.47 -1.24
CA GLU A 116 12.10 -17.30 -1.31
C GLU A 116 10.83 -16.59 -0.82
N GLY A 117 10.90 -15.90 0.31
CA GLY A 117 9.75 -15.24 0.94
C GLY A 117 9.76 -13.72 0.77
N LEU A 118 8.62 -13.16 0.41
CA LEU A 118 8.42 -11.71 0.38
C LEU A 118 8.29 -11.19 1.82
N TYR A 119 9.23 -10.35 2.27
CA TYR A 119 9.33 -9.82 3.64
C TYR A 119 9.47 -10.85 4.76
N ILE A 120 9.60 -12.12 4.43
CA ILE A 120 9.79 -13.19 5.40
C ILE A 120 11.25 -13.66 5.30
N SER A 121 11.95 -13.73 6.41
CA SER A 121 13.34 -14.16 6.54
C SER A 121 13.54 -14.82 7.91
N ASP A 122 14.44 -15.80 8.00
CA ASP A 122 14.69 -16.50 9.26
C ASP A 122 15.41 -15.60 10.28
N ASP A 123 16.27 -14.70 9.76
CA ASP A 123 17.01 -13.74 10.58
C ASP A 123 17.31 -12.44 9.82
N TYR A 124 17.93 -11.51 10.53
CA TYR A 124 18.24 -10.19 9.97
C TYR A 124 19.32 -10.24 8.88
N PHE A 125 20.27 -11.15 8.97
CA PHE A 125 21.30 -11.30 7.95
C PHE A 125 20.71 -11.78 6.62
N GLN A 126 19.78 -12.73 6.63
CA GLN A 126 19.04 -13.13 5.44
C GLN A 126 18.24 -11.96 4.84
N THR A 127 17.70 -11.07 5.68
CA THR A 127 17.03 -9.85 5.21
C THR A 127 18.02 -8.96 4.45
N LEU A 128 19.23 -8.76 4.97
CA LEU A 128 20.27 -7.98 4.28
C LEU A 128 20.75 -8.65 2.98
N LEU A 129 20.88 -9.98 2.98
CA LEU A 129 21.18 -10.73 1.76
C LEU A 129 20.10 -10.59 0.70
N LYS A 130 18.81 -10.57 1.09
CA LYS A 130 17.70 -10.30 0.16
C LYS A 130 17.85 -8.94 -0.51
N TYR A 131 18.20 -7.89 0.24
CA TYR A 131 18.43 -6.55 -0.31
C TYR A 131 19.65 -6.52 -1.23
N LEU A 132 20.72 -7.24 -0.87
CA LEU A 132 21.92 -7.40 -1.70
C LEU A 132 21.58 -8.07 -3.03
N VAL A 133 20.88 -9.21 -2.97
CA VAL A 133 20.50 -9.99 -4.15
C VAL A 133 19.61 -9.15 -5.07
N LEU A 134 18.63 -8.42 -4.53
CA LEU A 134 17.84 -7.48 -5.32
C LEU A 134 18.72 -6.40 -5.96
N GLY A 135 19.61 -5.77 -5.18
CA GLY A 135 20.48 -4.71 -5.66
C GLY A 135 21.40 -5.17 -6.79
N LYS A 136 22.06 -6.31 -6.61
CA LYS A 136 22.97 -6.91 -7.60
C LYS A 136 22.22 -7.34 -8.86
N GLY A 137 21.09 -8.01 -8.70
CA GLY A 137 20.27 -8.46 -9.83
C GLY A 137 19.70 -7.30 -10.63
N ALA A 138 19.16 -6.28 -9.96
CA ALA A 138 18.60 -5.10 -10.64
C ALA A 138 19.69 -4.29 -11.37
N SER A 139 20.80 -4.00 -10.72
CA SER A 139 21.92 -3.28 -11.35
C SER A 139 22.54 -4.07 -12.50
N GLY A 140 22.70 -5.40 -12.33
CA GLY A 140 23.17 -6.30 -13.38
C GLY A 140 22.26 -6.31 -14.59
N TYR A 141 20.94 -6.42 -14.38
CA TYR A 141 19.96 -6.40 -15.46
C TYR A 141 19.98 -5.07 -16.22
N ILE A 142 20.06 -3.93 -15.50
CA ILE A 142 20.17 -2.61 -16.11
C ILE A 142 21.43 -2.55 -17.01
N LYS A 143 22.59 -2.96 -16.50
CA LYS A 143 23.87 -2.90 -17.23
C LYS A 143 23.90 -3.80 -18.45
N GLU A 144 23.41 -5.04 -18.33
CA GLU A 144 23.58 -6.04 -19.38
C GLU A 144 22.45 -6.08 -20.40
N ARG A 145 21.24 -5.64 -20.05
CA ARG A 145 20.05 -5.77 -20.89
C ARG A 145 19.49 -4.44 -21.37
N VAL A 146 19.69 -3.37 -20.60
CA VAL A 146 19.16 -2.04 -20.91
C VAL A 146 20.27 -1.10 -21.40
N GLY A 147 21.42 -1.09 -20.74
CA GLY A 147 22.47 -0.08 -20.84
C GLY A 147 22.16 1.11 -19.91
N GLU A 148 23.08 1.48 -19.02
CA GLU A 148 22.86 2.60 -18.10
C GLU A 148 22.64 3.93 -18.82
N GLU A 149 23.27 4.12 -19.97
CA GLU A 149 23.16 5.29 -20.85
C GLU A 149 21.74 5.47 -21.41
N ASN A 150 21.01 4.38 -21.60
CA ASN A 150 19.64 4.38 -22.14
C ASN A 150 18.58 4.66 -21.07
N VAL A 151 18.98 4.71 -19.78
CA VAL A 151 18.06 4.94 -18.67
C VAL A 151 17.98 6.43 -18.36
N GLU A 152 16.78 6.97 -18.33
CA GLU A 152 16.55 8.36 -17.92
C GLU A 152 16.50 8.51 -16.40
N PHE A 153 15.73 7.64 -15.71
CA PHE A 153 15.63 7.61 -14.26
C PHE A 153 15.62 6.17 -13.73
N VAL A 154 16.21 5.99 -12.54
CA VAL A 154 16.11 4.77 -11.73
C VAL A 154 15.41 5.12 -10.43
N ASP A 155 14.17 4.68 -10.27
CA ASP A 155 13.35 4.92 -9.09
C ASP A 155 13.45 3.74 -8.11
N LEU A 156 14.14 3.96 -7.01
CA LEU A 156 14.33 2.97 -5.95
C LEU A 156 13.17 3.06 -4.95
N GLN A 157 12.33 2.04 -4.93
CA GLN A 157 11.20 1.97 -4.01
C GLN A 157 11.67 1.47 -2.64
N GLU A 158 11.71 2.35 -1.64
CA GLU A 158 12.25 2.13 -0.31
C GLU A 158 13.76 1.85 -0.26
N SER A 159 14.35 1.96 0.90
CA SER A 159 15.76 1.62 1.14
C SER A 159 16.10 0.16 0.86
N HIS A 160 15.11 -0.73 0.84
CA HIS A 160 15.26 -2.15 0.49
C HIS A 160 15.82 -2.37 -0.92
N SER A 161 15.57 -1.46 -1.86
CA SER A 161 16.14 -1.46 -3.21
C SER A 161 17.37 -0.58 -3.33
N GLY A 162 17.76 0.10 -2.25
CA GLY A 162 18.80 1.14 -2.24
C GLY A 162 20.18 0.66 -2.68
N LEU A 163 20.51 -0.61 -2.39
CA LEU A 163 21.81 -1.18 -2.77
C LEU A 163 22.06 -1.19 -4.28
N THR A 164 21.00 -1.15 -5.10
CA THR A 164 21.10 -0.98 -6.57
C THR A 164 21.90 0.26 -6.95
N ALA A 165 21.71 1.39 -6.23
CA ALA A 165 22.42 2.65 -6.50
C ALA A 165 23.93 2.54 -6.35
N LEU A 166 24.41 1.61 -5.51
CA LEU A 166 25.83 1.50 -5.21
C LEU A 166 26.63 0.89 -6.37
N ASP A 167 25.99 0.10 -7.19
CA ASP A 167 26.59 -0.53 -8.36
C ASP A 167 26.43 0.30 -9.66
N LEU A 168 25.56 1.31 -9.68
CA LEU A 168 25.34 2.18 -10.84
C LEU A 168 26.37 3.33 -10.90
N LYS A 169 26.77 3.72 -12.11
CA LYS A 169 27.67 4.83 -12.36
C LYS A 169 26.93 6.18 -12.37
N GLU A 170 25.79 6.23 -13.04
CA GLU A 170 24.95 7.42 -13.28
C GLU A 170 24.05 7.75 -12.06
N ARG A 171 24.66 7.90 -10.88
CA ARG A 171 23.90 8.09 -9.62
C ARG A 171 23.04 9.35 -9.59
N GLY A 172 23.34 10.35 -10.43
CA GLY A 172 22.52 11.55 -10.59
C GLY A 172 21.10 11.27 -11.11
N LYS A 173 20.94 10.20 -11.91
CA LYS A 173 19.66 9.73 -12.44
C LYS A 173 18.88 8.88 -11.43
N VAL A 174 19.50 8.47 -10.33
CA VAL A 174 18.88 7.60 -9.32
C VAL A 174 18.10 8.45 -8.32
N ARG A 175 16.84 8.06 -8.07
CA ARG A 175 15.95 8.70 -7.10
C ARG A 175 15.50 7.67 -6.06
N LEU A 176 15.63 8.02 -4.77
CA LEU A 176 15.12 7.19 -3.68
C LEU A 176 13.71 7.64 -3.31
N ILE A 177 12.74 6.75 -3.42
CA ILE A 177 11.35 7.01 -3.06
C ILE A 177 11.07 6.33 -1.72
N ILE A 178 10.78 7.12 -0.70
CA ILE A 178 10.51 6.64 0.66
C ILE A 178 8.99 6.67 0.88
N HIS A 179 8.43 5.55 1.33
CA HIS A 179 7.00 5.40 1.63
C HIS A 179 6.71 5.16 3.10
N THR A 180 7.71 4.75 3.88
CA THR A 180 7.54 4.28 5.25
C THR A 180 8.21 5.22 6.25
N PRO A 181 7.44 5.91 7.12
CA PRO A 181 8.02 6.72 8.20
C PRO A 181 8.56 5.88 9.36
N GLY A 182 8.03 4.68 9.55
CA GLY A 182 8.38 3.79 10.66
C GLY A 182 9.78 3.19 10.54
N PRO A 183 10.39 2.78 11.66
CA PRO A 183 11.79 2.32 11.72
C PRO A 183 12.08 1.10 10.84
N TRP A 184 11.10 0.23 10.59
CA TRP A 184 11.28 -0.93 9.70
C TRP A 184 11.52 -0.56 8.22
N GLY A 185 11.15 0.65 7.78
CA GLY A 185 11.48 1.17 6.45
C GLY A 185 12.94 1.61 6.32
N HIS A 186 13.69 1.65 7.43
CA HIS A 186 15.03 2.22 7.53
C HIS A 186 16.03 1.24 8.15
N PRO A 187 16.26 0.08 7.52
CA PRO A 187 17.12 -0.96 8.07
C PRO A 187 18.54 -0.46 8.34
N SER A 188 19.17 -1.00 9.36
CA SER A 188 20.57 -0.73 9.68
C SER A 188 21.47 -1.73 8.94
N VAL A 189 22.63 -1.30 8.48
CA VAL A 189 23.63 -2.16 7.84
C VAL A 189 24.94 -2.14 8.62
N PRO A 190 25.57 -3.31 8.87
CA PRO A 190 26.88 -3.38 9.50
C PRO A 190 27.97 -2.82 8.59
N ARG A 191 28.99 -2.22 9.19
CA ARG A 191 30.17 -1.74 8.47
C ARG A 191 30.85 -2.83 7.64
N GLU A 192 31.06 -4.00 8.25
CA GLU A 192 31.71 -5.13 7.60
C GLU A 192 30.98 -5.58 6.32
N PHE A 193 29.64 -5.57 6.32
CA PHE A 193 28.84 -5.87 5.15
C PHE A 193 29.08 -4.86 4.03
N MET A 194 29.10 -3.56 4.39
CA MET A 194 29.29 -2.47 3.42
C MET A 194 30.73 -2.41 2.89
N GLU A 195 31.73 -2.63 3.74
CA GLU A 195 33.13 -2.66 3.34
C GLU A 195 33.44 -3.82 2.40
N LYS A 196 32.98 -5.02 2.76
CA LYS A 196 33.26 -6.25 1.99
C LYS A 196 32.60 -6.20 0.61
N GLU A 197 31.36 -5.71 0.53
CA GLU A 197 30.62 -5.74 -0.72
C GLU A 197 30.83 -4.51 -1.61
N TYR A 198 30.91 -3.32 -1.00
CA TYR A 198 30.89 -2.03 -1.72
C TYR A 198 32.11 -1.14 -1.47
N SER A 199 33.07 -1.57 -0.64
CA SER A 199 34.23 -0.78 -0.20
C SER A 199 33.80 0.56 0.46
N ILE A 200 32.71 0.53 1.23
CA ILE A 200 32.14 1.69 1.92
C ILE A 200 32.27 1.49 3.42
N SER A 201 33.09 2.34 4.09
CA SER A 201 33.31 2.30 5.54
C SER A 201 32.23 3.09 6.32
N GLU A 202 30.95 2.83 6.02
CA GLU A 202 29.82 3.42 6.72
C GLU A 202 28.91 2.31 7.27
N GLU A 203 28.25 2.58 8.39
CA GLU A 203 27.28 1.70 9.04
C GLU A 203 26.03 2.46 9.48
N GLY A 204 25.02 1.75 9.94
CA GLY A 204 23.77 2.32 10.43
C GLY A 204 22.70 2.40 9.37
N SER A 205 21.85 3.42 9.37
CA SER A 205 20.69 3.49 8.49
C SER A 205 21.05 3.41 7.00
N LEU A 206 20.64 2.34 6.34
CA LEU A 206 20.78 2.15 4.89
C LEU A 206 20.15 3.33 4.13
N THR A 207 18.98 3.79 4.57
CA THR A 207 18.31 4.97 3.99
C THR A 207 19.25 6.17 3.95
N LYS A 208 19.89 6.49 5.08
CA LYS A 208 20.81 7.64 5.17
C LYS A 208 22.04 7.46 4.26
N ILE A 209 22.58 6.24 4.20
CA ILE A 209 23.73 5.91 3.34
C ILE A 209 23.36 6.10 1.86
N ILE A 210 22.18 5.66 1.45
CA ILE A 210 21.71 5.79 0.06
C ILE A 210 21.32 7.22 -0.27
N MET A 211 20.63 7.93 0.63
CA MET A 211 20.27 9.34 0.45
C MET A 211 21.47 10.22 0.10
N LYS A 212 22.64 9.96 0.69
CA LYS A 212 23.87 10.71 0.36
C LYS A 212 24.33 10.51 -1.09
N ARG A 213 23.95 9.40 -1.75
CA ARG A 213 24.52 8.91 -3.00
C ARG A 213 23.59 8.98 -4.21
N VAL A 214 22.33 9.34 -4.01
CA VAL A 214 21.35 9.48 -5.09
C VAL A 214 21.13 10.94 -5.47
N GLY A 215 20.61 11.19 -6.67
CA GLY A 215 20.36 12.54 -7.17
C GLY A 215 19.21 13.23 -6.45
N LYS A 216 18.11 12.52 -6.16
CA LYS A 216 16.90 13.05 -5.50
C LYS A 216 16.36 12.07 -4.49
N VAL A 217 15.65 12.61 -3.49
CA VAL A 217 14.86 11.85 -2.53
C VAL A 217 13.40 12.29 -2.68
N ILE A 218 12.49 11.35 -2.81
CA ILE A 218 11.06 11.62 -2.98
C ILE A 218 10.31 10.99 -1.82
N THR A 219 9.49 11.76 -1.16
CA THR A 219 8.55 11.32 -0.14
C THR A 219 7.13 11.43 -0.66
N VAL A 220 6.15 10.86 0.02
CA VAL A 220 4.82 10.67 -0.56
C VAL A 220 3.72 11.55 0.05
N SER A 221 4.10 12.48 0.92
CA SER A 221 3.25 13.58 1.41
C SER A 221 4.11 14.69 2.02
N LYS A 222 3.54 15.88 2.20
CA LYS A 222 4.23 17.02 2.81
C LYS A 222 4.65 16.73 4.26
N LEU A 223 3.77 16.11 5.05
CA LEU A 223 4.11 15.70 6.43
C LEU A 223 5.23 14.66 6.46
N HIS A 224 5.23 13.73 5.50
CA HIS A 224 6.28 12.74 5.39
C HIS A 224 7.62 13.36 5.00
N MET A 225 7.60 14.34 4.08
CA MET A 225 8.80 15.10 3.73
C MET A 225 9.38 15.81 4.96
N ASP A 226 8.55 16.52 5.71
CA ASP A 226 8.97 17.20 6.95
C ASP A 226 9.61 16.22 7.94
N SER A 227 8.97 15.07 8.19
CA SER A 227 9.51 14.02 9.06
C SER A 227 10.84 13.47 8.57
N THR A 228 10.94 13.18 7.26
CA THR A 228 12.15 12.64 6.63
C THR A 228 13.34 13.62 6.73
N ILE A 229 13.09 14.91 6.46
CA ILE A 229 14.13 15.96 6.58
C ILE A 229 14.59 16.09 8.04
N ARG A 230 13.69 16.05 9.01
CA ARG A 230 14.05 16.13 10.44
C ARG A 230 14.89 14.95 10.90
N VAL A 231 14.60 13.73 10.41
CA VAL A 231 15.31 12.51 10.82
C VAL A 231 16.64 12.35 10.09
N PHE A 232 16.68 12.58 8.79
CA PHE A 232 17.85 12.27 7.95
C PHE A 232 18.62 13.49 7.46
N GLY A 233 18.05 14.70 7.51
CA GLY A 233 18.59 15.89 6.87
C GLY A 233 18.35 15.91 5.36
N MET A 234 19.24 16.58 4.60
CA MET A 234 19.26 16.61 3.13
C MET A 234 18.00 17.23 2.49
N GLY A 235 17.49 18.31 3.10
CA GLY A 235 16.30 19.01 2.61
C GLY A 235 16.44 19.57 1.20
N GLU A 236 17.67 19.94 0.78
CA GLU A 236 17.98 20.52 -0.53
C GLU A 236 17.71 19.58 -1.72
N LYS A 237 17.71 18.27 -1.49
CA LYS A 237 17.38 17.28 -2.54
C LYS A 237 16.14 16.44 -2.26
N THR A 238 15.41 16.76 -1.19
CA THR A 238 14.19 16.07 -0.80
C THR A 238 12.96 16.85 -1.26
N LEU A 239 12.07 16.17 -1.96
CA LEU A 239 10.78 16.70 -2.41
C LEU A 239 9.66 15.71 -2.08
N TYR A 240 8.40 16.09 -2.27
CA TYR A 240 7.30 15.13 -2.14
C TYR A 240 6.45 15.07 -3.40
N ILE A 241 5.97 13.86 -3.69
CA ILE A 241 4.99 13.59 -4.73
C ILE A 241 3.96 12.63 -4.10
N ARG A 242 2.74 13.12 -3.93
CA ARG A 242 1.67 12.31 -3.34
C ARG A 242 1.38 11.09 -4.20
N ASN A 243 1.13 9.94 -3.56
CA ASN A 243 0.70 8.73 -4.25
C ASN A 243 -0.59 8.98 -5.04
N GLY A 244 -0.78 8.18 -6.08
CA GLY A 244 -2.01 8.10 -6.84
C GLY A 244 -2.53 6.66 -6.90
N VAL A 245 -3.69 6.49 -7.48
CA VAL A 245 -4.31 5.18 -7.76
C VAL A 245 -4.72 5.10 -9.22
N ASP A 246 -4.60 3.93 -9.82
CA ASP A 246 -5.00 3.72 -11.21
C ASP A 246 -6.53 3.75 -11.33
N LEU A 247 -7.05 4.75 -12.03
CA LEU A 247 -8.50 4.94 -12.17
C LEU A 247 -9.15 3.79 -12.91
N GLU A 248 -8.49 3.22 -13.93
CA GLU A 248 -9.01 2.08 -14.69
C GLU A 248 -9.08 0.81 -13.85
N ARG A 249 -8.14 0.61 -12.95
CA ARG A 249 -8.08 -0.55 -12.06
C ARG A 249 -9.11 -0.48 -10.94
N TRP A 250 -9.29 0.71 -10.34
CA TRP A 250 -9.99 0.86 -9.06
C TRP A 250 -11.36 1.50 -9.16
N THR A 251 -11.72 2.16 -10.26
CA THR A 251 -13.06 2.70 -10.42
C THR A 251 -14.07 1.57 -10.69
N HIS A 252 -15.16 1.56 -9.96
CA HIS A 252 -16.24 0.60 -10.15
C HIS A 252 -16.82 0.66 -11.58
N GLY A 253 -17.15 -0.50 -12.15
CA GLY A 253 -17.61 -0.61 -13.54
C GLY A 253 -18.82 0.27 -13.88
N GLU A 254 -19.75 0.43 -12.94
CA GLU A 254 -20.94 1.29 -13.16
C GLU A 254 -20.54 2.77 -13.30
N ILE A 255 -19.59 3.26 -12.48
CA ILE A 255 -19.08 4.64 -12.61
C ILE A 255 -18.37 4.81 -13.95
N LYS A 256 -17.49 3.86 -14.31
CA LYS A 256 -16.79 3.92 -15.61
C LYS A 256 -17.74 4.00 -16.79
N ARG A 257 -18.80 3.20 -16.79
CA ARG A 257 -19.81 3.23 -17.86
C ARG A 257 -20.50 4.60 -17.99
N VAL A 258 -20.82 5.25 -16.88
CA VAL A 258 -21.45 6.59 -16.92
C VAL A 258 -20.46 7.64 -17.40
N VAL A 259 -19.25 7.65 -16.84
CA VAL A 259 -18.20 8.61 -17.25
C VAL A 259 -17.83 8.46 -18.72
N ALA A 260 -17.65 7.21 -19.21
CA ALA A 260 -17.34 6.96 -20.62
C ALA A 260 -18.45 7.46 -21.57
N ARG A 261 -19.71 7.43 -21.14
CA ARG A 261 -20.85 7.85 -21.96
C ARG A 261 -21.11 9.35 -21.94
N LYS A 262 -20.90 10.01 -20.77
CA LYS A 262 -21.32 11.39 -20.53
C LYS A 262 -20.16 12.36 -20.24
N GLY A 263 -18.94 11.85 -20.05
CA GLY A 263 -17.79 12.64 -19.61
C GLY A 263 -17.76 12.87 -18.09
N GLU A 264 -18.92 13.10 -17.49
CA GLU A 264 -19.08 13.35 -16.05
C GLU A 264 -20.29 12.61 -15.48
N ILE A 265 -20.41 12.60 -14.17
CA ILE A 265 -21.53 11.97 -13.46
C ILE A 265 -22.26 13.01 -12.60
N GLY A 266 -23.57 13.20 -12.87
CA GLY A 266 -24.45 14.05 -12.05
C GLY A 266 -25.06 13.29 -10.87
N ILE A 267 -25.73 14.02 -9.96
CA ILE A 267 -26.27 13.45 -8.71
C ILE A 267 -27.28 12.33 -8.96
N GLU A 268 -28.15 12.46 -9.93
CA GLU A 268 -29.17 11.44 -10.23
C GLU A 268 -28.57 10.14 -10.78
N GLU A 269 -27.57 10.25 -11.66
CA GLU A 269 -26.83 9.09 -12.13
C GLU A 269 -26.01 8.46 -11.00
N PHE A 270 -25.36 9.29 -10.19
CA PHE A 270 -24.57 8.83 -9.05
C PHE A 270 -25.43 8.06 -8.06
N LYS A 271 -26.63 8.54 -7.73
CA LYS A 271 -27.60 7.84 -6.89
C LYS A 271 -27.96 6.46 -7.43
N LYS A 272 -28.23 6.36 -8.74
CA LYS A 272 -28.54 5.08 -9.40
C LYS A 272 -27.35 4.12 -9.36
N VAL A 273 -26.16 4.63 -9.64
CA VAL A 273 -24.91 3.86 -9.62
C VAL A 273 -24.61 3.37 -8.20
N ARG A 274 -24.70 4.23 -7.18
CA ARG A 274 -24.51 3.83 -5.78
C ARG A 274 -25.49 2.75 -5.34
N GLY A 275 -26.74 2.80 -5.81
CA GLY A 275 -27.72 1.74 -5.54
C GLY A 275 -27.31 0.36 -6.07
N LYS A 276 -26.69 0.30 -7.27
CA LYS A 276 -26.18 -0.95 -7.84
C LYS A 276 -24.94 -1.44 -7.09
N MET A 277 -23.98 -0.55 -6.84
CA MET A 277 -22.76 -0.86 -6.08
C MET A 277 -23.11 -1.40 -4.69
N ARG A 278 -24.11 -0.79 -4.05
CA ARG A 278 -24.64 -1.29 -2.78
C ARG A 278 -25.18 -2.71 -2.90
N GLY A 279 -25.95 -3.03 -3.95
CA GLY A 279 -26.45 -4.38 -4.18
C GLY A 279 -25.35 -5.43 -4.33
N GLU A 280 -24.25 -5.07 -4.98
CA GLU A 280 -23.06 -5.94 -5.06
C GLU A 280 -22.42 -6.14 -3.69
N MET A 281 -22.28 -5.08 -2.90
CA MET A 281 -21.73 -5.14 -1.54
C MET A 281 -22.64 -5.96 -0.60
N GLU A 282 -23.95 -5.82 -0.70
CA GLU A 282 -24.90 -6.65 0.08
C GLU A 282 -24.78 -8.14 -0.27
N SER A 283 -24.63 -8.46 -1.55
CA SER A 283 -24.40 -9.83 -2.02
C SER A 283 -23.08 -10.39 -1.49
N TYR A 284 -22.01 -9.57 -1.55
CA TYR A 284 -20.70 -9.90 -1.02
C TYR A 284 -20.76 -10.17 0.50
N ILE A 285 -21.41 -9.30 1.27
CA ILE A 285 -21.59 -9.46 2.72
C ILE A 285 -22.32 -10.75 3.03
N ARG A 286 -23.45 -11.02 2.34
CA ARG A 286 -24.26 -12.24 2.58
C ARG A 286 -23.53 -13.54 2.23
N ALA A 287 -22.57 -13.48 1.30
CA ALA A 287 -21.71 -14.62 0.98
C ALA A 287 -20.76 -14.99 2.12
N HIS A 288 -20.39 -14.01 2.98
CA HIS A 288 -19.51 -14.22 4.13
C HIS A 288 -20.28 -14.56 5.41
N LYS A 289 -21.39 -13.87 5.66
CA LYS A 289 -22.18 -14.05 6.87
C LYS A 289 -23.66 -13.69 6.63
N ALA A 290 -24.55 -14.45 7.24
CA ALA A 290 -25.96 -14.11 7.29
C ALA A 290 -26.16 -12.92 8.25
N VAL A 291 -26.40 -11.73 7.68
CA VAL A 291 -26.68 -10.50 8.42
C VAL A 291 -27.97 -9.87 7.93
N ASN A 292 -28.64 -9.17 8.82
CA ASN A 292 -29.84 -8.41 8.45
C ASN A 292 -29.40 -7.10 7.79
N LEU A 293 -29.65 -6.99 6.49
CA LEU A 293 -29.34 -5.82 5.67
C LEU A 293 -30.61 -5.29 5.04
N ASN A 294 -30.88 -4.03 5.25
CA ASN A 294 -31.95 -3.30 4.58
C ASN A 294 -31.40 -2.01 3.95
N LYS A 295 -32.21 -1.25 3.23
CA LYS A 295 -31.78 -0.04 2.52
C LYS A 295 -31.30 1.08 3.47
N GLU A 296 -31.69 1.01 4.73
CA GLU A 296 -31.34 2.00 5.76
C GLU A 296 -30.06 1.60 6.54
N THR A 297 -29.59 0.37 6.41
CA THR A 297 -28.39 -0.11 7.12
C THR A 297 -27.14 0.54 6.54
N MET A 298 -26.35 1.22 7.36
CA MET A 298 -25.07 1.82 6.94
C MET A 298 -23.99 0.75 6.83
N ILE A 299 -23.23 0.74 5.73
CA ILE A 299 -22.09 -0.16 5.55
C ILE A 299 -20.79 0.59 5.84
N ILE A 300 -20.16 0.25 6.95
CA ILE A 300 -18.92 0.88 7.44
C ILE A 300 -17.77 -0.11 7.30
N SER A 301 -16.71 0.26 6.60
CA SER A 301 -15.54 -0.61 6.40
C SER A 301 -14.30 -0.11 7.11
N TRP A 302 -13.48 -1.04 7.59
CA TRP A 302 -12.09 -0.84 7.97
C TRP A 302 -11.30 -1.99 7.32
N ALA A 303 -10.54 -1.71 6.25
CA ALA A 303 -9.94 -2.76 5.42
C ALA A 303 -8.51 -2.38 5.04
N ARG A 304 -7.52 -2.99 5.73
CA ARG A 304 -6.09 -2.72 5.56
C ARG A 304 -5.25 -3.68 6.40
N ARG A 305 -3.92 -3.76 6.12
CA ARG A 305 -2.99 -4.58 6.91
C ARG A 305 -3.13 -4.30 8.41
N LEU A 306 -3.23 -5.35 9.22
CA LEU A 306 -3.32 -5.24 10.67
C LEU A 306 -1.93 -5.01 11.28
N THR A 307 -1.75 -3.87 11.93
CA THR A 307 -0.55 -3.47 12.67
C THR A 307 -0.91 -2.35 13.65
N LEU A 308 -0.14 -2.18 14.71
CA LEU A 308 -0.44 -1.28 15.81
C LEU A 308 -0.74 0.15 15.35
N TYR A 309 0.13 0.76 14.53
CA TYR A 309 -0.02 2.17 14.15
C TYR A 309 -1.28 2.48 13.32
N LYS A 310 -1.92 1.46 12.73
CA LYS A 310 -3.19 1.63 12.00
C LYS A 310 -4.41 1.67 12.91
N ARG A 311 -4.20 1.48 14.20
CA ARG A 311 -5.19 1.60 15.29
C ARG A 311 -6.48 0.80 15.04
N PRO A 312 -6.40 -0.52 14.69
CA PRO A 312 -7.60 -1.35 14.53
C PRO A 312 -8.44 -1.43 15.80
N TYR A 313 -7.84 -1.19 16.97
CA TYR A 313 -8.52 -1.14 18.26
C TYR A 313 -9.51 0.03 18.39
N PHE A 314 -9.41 1.10 17.62
CA PHE A 314 -10.43 2.15 17.59
C PHE A 314 -11.77 1.59 17.13
N VAL A 315 -11.71 0.77 16.06
CA VAL A 315 -12.92 0.19 15.48
C VAL A 315 -13.51 -0.88 16.38
N THR A 316 -12.69 -1.78 16.95
CA THR A 316 -13.20 -2.80 17.87
C THR A 316 -13.82 -2.19 19.12
N ARG A 317 -13.15 -1.20 19.72
CA ARG A 317 -13.67 -0.48 20.89
C ARG A 317 -14.98 0.25 20.57
N PHE A 318 -15.09 0.91 19.43
CA PHE A 318 -16.32 1.57 19.00
C PHE A 318 -17.48 0.58 18.83
N ILE A 319 -17.24 -0.56 18.18
CA ILE A 319 -18.26 -1.58 17.97
C ILE A 319 -18.76 -2.11 19.31
N GLU A 320 -17.87 -2.36 20.27
CA GLU A 320 -18.22 -2.87 21.59
C GLU A 320 -18.97 -1.86 22.45
N GLU A 321 -18.63 -0.57 22.35
CA GLU A 321 -19.25 0.49 23.15
C GLU A 321 -20.60 0.95 22.57
N VAL A 322 -20.74 1.00 21.25
CA VAL A 322 -21.89 1.63 20.57
C VAL A 322 -22.32 0.89 19.33
N GLY A 323 -21.37 0.45 18.49
CA GLY A 323 -21.61 0.05 17.10
C GLY A 323 -22.57 -1.14 16.95
N ARG A 324 -22.63 -2.06 17.93
CA ARG A 324 -23.52 -3.21 17.93
C ARG A 324 -25.02 -2.84 18.00
N GLU A 325 -25.34 -1.63 18.49
CA GLU A 325 -26.70 -1.12 18.64
C GLU A 325 -27.15 -0.29 17.44
N LEU A 326 -26.20 0.08 16.55
CA LEU A 326 -26.50 0.86 15.35
C LEU A 326 -27.09 -0.02 14.24
N ASN A 327 -27.97 0.56 13.43
CA ASN A 327 -28.39 -0.05 12.17
C ASN A 327 -27.28 0.07 11.13
N ALA A 328 -26.14 -0.55 11.43
CA ALA A 328 -24.93 -0.54 10.61
C ALA A 328 -24.33 -1.94 10.52
N VAL A 329 -23.61 -2.23 9.44
CA VAL A 329 -22.77 -3.42 9.30
C VAL A 329 -21.32 -2.98 9.18
N PHE A 330 -20.46 -3.61 9.98
CA PHE A 330 -19.03 -3.35 10.00
C PHE A 330 -18.29 -4.43 9.22
N VAL A 331 -17.66 -4.05 8.11
CA VAL A 331 -16.82 -4.92 7.29
C VAL A 331 -15.36 -4.66 7.63
N LEU A 332 -14.77 -5.59 8.35
CA LEU A 332 -13.38 -5.56 8.79
C LEU A 332 -12.56 -6.43 7.85
N GLY A 333 -11.51 -5.89 7.25
CA GLY A 333 -10.67 -6.65 6.33
C GLY A 333 -9.18 -6.47 6.61
N GLY A 334 -8.41 -7.53 6.47
CA GLY A 334 -6.96 -7.45 6.53
C GLY A 334 -6.29 -8.57 7.29
N LYS A 335 -5.01 -8.72 6.96
CA LYS A 335 -4.10 -9.69 7.59
C LYS A 335 -2.87 -8.99 8.17
N ALA A 336 -2.26 -9.62 9.17
CA ALA A 336 -1.04 -9.15 9.82
C ALA A 336 0.21 -9.77 9.18
N HIS A 337 1.38 -9.16 9.41
CA HIS A 337 2.64 -9.85 9.17
C HIS A 337 2.79 -10.99 10.20
N PRO A 338 3.30 -12.18 9.82
CA PRO A 338 3.39 -13.32 10.73
C PRO A 338 4.26 -13.08 11.97
N ASP A 339 5.24 -12.20 11.89
CA ASP A 339 6.11 -11.84 13.00
C ASP A 339 5.61 -10.63 13.80
N ASP A 340 4.55 -9.95 13.32
CA ASP A 340 3.87 -8.88 14.08
C ASP A 340 2.89 -9.50 15.08
N LYS A 341 3.39 -9.82 16.30
CA LYS A 341 2.59 -10.41 17.37
C LYS A 341 1.37 -9.56 17.73
N VAL A 342 1.51 -8.24 17.67
CA VAL A 342 0.41 -7.29 17.94
C VAL A 342 -0.61 -7.35 16.81
N GLY A 343 -0.16 -7.32 15.56
CA GLY A 343 -1.03 -7.50 14.39
C GLY A 343 -1.79 -8.83 14.43
N MET A 344 -1.10 -9.93 14.77
CA MET A 344 -1.72 -11.25 14.94
C MET A 344 -2.78 -11.27 16.07
N SER A 345 -2.57 -10.54 17.16
CA SER A 345 -3.57 -10.41 18.21
C SER A 345 -4.83 -9.70 17.74
N PHE A 346 -4.69 -8.72 16.82
CA PHE A 346 -5.86 -8.07 16.21
C PHE A 346 -6.63 -8.99 15.25
N MET A 347 -5.96 -9.90 14.53
CA MET A 347 -6.66 -10.91 13.74
C MET A 347 -7.57 -11.77 14.63
N LYS A 348 -7.04 -12.25 15.76
CA LYS A 348 -7.84 -13.01 16.75
C LYS A 348 -8.99 -12.17 17.29
N ARG A 349 -8.73 -10.91 17.64
CA ARG A 349 -9.74 -10.00 18.17
C ARG A 349 -10.87 -9.73 17.18
N PHE A 350 -10.56 -9.52 15.90
CA PHE A 350 -11.57 -9.33 14.86
C PHE A 350 -12.42 -10.57 14.67
N HIS A 351 -11.80 -11.75 14.68
CA HIS A 351 -12.53 -13.03 14.59
C HIS A 351 -13.44 -13.27 15.78
N GLU A 352 -12.97 -12.98 17.00
CA GLU A 352 -13.83 -13.05 18.21
C GLU A 352 -14.99 -12.07 18.15
N LEU A 353 -14.74 -10.86 17.64
CA LEU A 353 -15.77 -9.82 17.52
C LEU A 353 -16.86 -10.24 16.52
N GLU A 354 -16.45 -10.80 15.37
CA GLU A 354 -17.36 -11.35 14.37
C GLU A 354 -18.28 -12.44 14.95
N LYS A 355 -17.74 -13.32 15.81
CA LYS A 355 -18.53 -14.37 16.48
C LYS A 355 -19.53 -13.81 17.50
N LYS A 356 -19.16 -12.75 18.21
CA LYS A 356 -19.95 -12.17 19.30
C LYS A 356 -20.98 -11.14 18.84
N VAL A 357 -20.74 -10.51 17.68
CA VAL A 357 -21.53 -9.37 17.20
C VAL A 357 -22.08 -9.67 15.82
N ASN A 358 -23.41 -9.71 15.70
CA ASN A 358 -24.09 -10.17 14.48
C ASN A 358 -23.82 -9.26 13.26
N ASN A 359 -23.64 -7.95 13.48
CA ASN A 359 -23.43 -6.97 12.41
C ASN A 359 -21.93 -6.71 12.10
N VAL A 360 -21.05 -7.65 12.45
CA VAL A 360 -19.62 -7.62 12.11
C VAL A 360 -19.28 -8.77 11.19
N ILE A 361 -18.50 -8.46 10.15
CA ILE A 361 -17.93 -9.42 9.20
C ILE A 361 -16.42 -9.21 9.17
N TYR A 362 -15.65 -10.30 9.26
CA TYR A 362 -14.19 -10.23 9.18
C TYR A 362 -13.65 -11.05 8.00
N ILE A 363 -12.99 -10.35 7.07
CA ILE A 363 -12.31 -10.92 5.90
C ILE A 363 -10.84 -11.06 6.26
N TYR A 364 -10.47 -12.23 6.79
CA TYR A 364 -9.13 -12.47 7.35
C TYR A 364 -8.05 -12.63 6.27
N ASP A 365 -8.40 -13.11 5.08
CA ASP A 365 -7.46 -13.27 3.96
C ASP A 365 -7.70 -12.21 2.86
N TYR A 366 -8.00 -11.00 3.29
CA TYR A 366 -8.31 -9.85 2.47
C TYR A 366 -7.28 -9.63 1.34
N ASP A 367 -7.75 -9.63 0.11
CA ASP A 367 -6.94 -9.52 -1.11
C ASP A 367 -7.39 -8.41 -2.07
N LEU A 368 -6.92 -8.42 -3.33
CA LEU A 368 -7.27 -7.41 -4.34
C LEU A 368 -8.74 -7.48 -4.78
N PRO A 369 -9.35 -8.65 -5.06
CA PRO A 369 -10.78 -8.78 -5.30
C PRO A 369 -11.64 -8.20 -4.18
N ASP A 370 -11.35 -8.53 -2.93
CA ASP A 370 -12.06 -8.00 -1.77
C ASP A 370 -11.92 -6.48 -1.69
N ALA A 371 -10.69 -5.97 -1.90
CA ALA A 371 -10.42 -4.54 -1.89
C ALA A 371 -11.24 -3.78 -2.94
N LYS A 372 -11.42 -4.35 -4.15
CA LYS A 372 -12.21 -3.73 -5.22
C LYS A 372 -13.67 -3.58 -4.79
N VAL A 373 -14.27 -4.58 -4.14
CA VAL A 373 -15.65 -4.51 -3.67
C VAL A 373 -15.80 -3.61 -2.45
N VAL A 374 -15.00 -3.86 -1.40
CA VAL A 374 -15.14 -3.17 -0.12
C VAL A 374 -14.87 -1.67 -0.25
N LEU A 375 -13.77 -1.28 -0.93
CA LEU A 375 -13.39 0.13 -1.07
C LEU A 375 -14.26 0.90 -2.08
N SER A 376 -14.91 0.23 -3.02
CA SER A 376 -15.81 0.92 -3.96
C SER A 376 -17.22 1.07 -3.44
N SER A 377 -17.71 0.13 -2.62
CA SER A 377 -19.15 -0.05 -2.42
C SER A 377 -19.63 0.12 -0.98
N SER A 378 -18.74 0.38 -0.02
CA SER A 378 -19.10 0.82 1.35
C SER A 378 -19.73 2.22 1.34
N ASP A 379 -20.41 2.60 2.42
CA ASP A 379 -20.89 3.95 2.63
C ASP A 379 -19.82 4.82 3.30
N LEU A 380 -19.06 4.25 4.24
CA LEU A 380 -17.99 4.91 4.96
C LEU A 380 -16.78 4.00 5.12
N LEU A 381 -15.59 4.53 4.82
CA LEU A 381 -14.31 3.92 5.15
C LEU A 381 -13.73 4.56 6.41
N LEU A 382 -13.32 3.75 7.38
CA LEU A 382 -12.57 4.20 8.54
C LEU A 382 -11.07 4.09 8.28
N PHE A 383 -10.37 5.20 8.36
CA PHE A 383 -8.94 5.31 8.13
C PHE A 383 -8.26 5.94 9.35
N THR A 384 -7.77 5.09 10.25
CA THR A 384 -7.42 5.44 11.63
C THR A 384 -5.92 5.38 11.98
N PRO A 385 -4.95 5.70 11.10
CA PRO A 385 -3.55 5.59 11.47
C PRO A 385 -3.19 6.56 12.60
N PHE A 386 -2.17 6.20 13.38
CA PHE A 386 -1.56 7.11 14.33
C PHE A 386 -0.87 8.27 13.58
N PRO A 387 -1.03 9.53 14.01
CA PRO A 387 -0.51 10.67 13.30
C PRO A 387 1.00 10.58 13.00
N ARG A 388 1.41 10.94 11.79
CA ARG A 388 2.75 10.85 11.19
C ARG A 388 3.28 9.44 10.90
N TRP A 389 2.45 8.40 11.09
CA TRP A 389 2.85 7.02 10.80
C TRP A 389 2.40 6.51 9.43
N GLU A 390 1.34 7.06 8.87
CA GLU A 390 0.89 6.72 7.51
C GLU A 390 1.32 7.82 6.54
N ALA A 391 2.41 7.60 5.83
CA ALA A 391 2.95 8.61 4.91
C ALA A 391 1.95 9.03 3.83
N CYS A 392 1.35 8.07 3.13
CA CYS A 392 0.30 8.31 2.15
C CYS A 392 -0.41 7.01 1.78
N GLY A 393 -1.39 6.61 2.57
CA GLY A 393 -2.21 5.42 2.28
C GLY A 393 -3.01 5.59 0.99
N THR A 394 -3.34 4.49 0.32
CA THR A 394 -4.10 4.51 -0.94
C THR A 394 -5.54 4.02 -0.80
N SER A 395 -5.94 3.44 0.36
CA SER A 395 -7.29 2.92 0.54
C SER A 395 -8.35 4.03 0.52
N TYR A 396 -8.11 5.17 1.17
CA TYR A 396 -9.01 6.31 1.13
C TYR A 396 -9.11 6.92 -0.28
N MET A 397 -8.05 6.87 -1.08
CA MET A 397 -8.08 7.31 -2.47
C MET A 397 -8.97 6.39 -3.32
N LYS A 398 -8.80 5.06 -3.17
CA LYS A 398 -9.63 4.04 -3.85
C LYS A 398 -11.10 4.15 -3.45
N ALA A 399 -11.38 4.45 -2.19
CA ALA A 399 -12.72 4.73 -1.70
C ALA A 399 -13.29 6.03 -2.32
N GLY A 400 -12.54 7.11 -2.23
CA GLY A 400 -12.96 8.43 -2.70
C GLY A 400 -13.26 8.50 -4.21
N ILE A 401 -12.45 7.86 -5.07
CA ILE A 401 -12.70 7.81 -6.53
C ILE A 401 -13.99 7.06 -6.91
N ASN A 402 -14.60 6.37 -5.95
CA ASN A 402 -15.88 5.67 -6.06
C ASN A 402 -17.01 6.36 -5.28
N GLY A 403 -16.74 7.51 -4.67
CA GLY A 403 -17.71 8.25 -3.89
C GLY A 403 -18.00 7.65 -2.51
N VAL A 404 -17.12 6.79 -2.00
CA VAL A 404 -17.16 6.33 -0.60
C VAL A 404 -16.52 7.39 0.26
N LEU A 405 -17.24 7.88 1.27
CA LEU A 405 -16.71 8.84 2.23
C LEU A 405 -15.68 8.18 3.16
N THR A 406 -14.72 8.95 3.61
CA THR A 406 -13.69 8.47 4.55
C THR A 406 -13.71 9.28 5.82
N LEU A 407 -13.74 8.63 7.00
CA LEU A 407 -13.37 9.23 8.27
C LEU A 407 -11.91 8.91 8.55
N SER A 408 -11.04 9.92 8.45
CA SER A 408 -9.59 9.79 8.58
C SER A 408 -9.04 10.51 9.80
N SER A 409 -8.03 9.94 10.45
CA SER A 409 -7.15 10.73 11.30
C SER A 409 -6.42 11.79 10.49
N MET A 410 -5.99 12.86 11.15
CA MET A 410 -5.26 13.96 10.50
C MET A 410 -3.81 13.57 10.24
N ASP A 411 -3.58 12.73 9.22
CA ASP A 411 -2.25 12.20 8.89
C ASP A 411 -1.97 12.14 7.39
N GLY A 412 -0.69 12.23 7.06
CA GLY A 412 -0.09 11.95 5.76
C GLY A 412 -0.78 12.66 4.59
N GLY A 413 -0.92 11.92 3.48
CA GLY A 413 -1.57 12.43 2.27
C GLY A 413 -3.09 12.61 2.40
N ALA A 414 -3.75 12.08 3.45
CA ALA A 414 -5.19 12.20 3.61
C ALA A 414 -5.61 13.66 3.85
N ILE A 415 -4.88 14.40 4.68
CA ILE A 415 -5.16 15.82 4.98
C ILE A 415 -4.89 16.76 3.79
N GLU A 416 -4.25 16.27 2.74
CA GLU A 416 -3.98 17.04 1.53
C GLU A 416 -5.15 16.99 0.53
N VAL A 417 -6.12 16.08 0.75
CA VAL A 417 -7.23 15.80 -0.19
C VAL A 417 -8.59 15.85 0.49
N ILE A 418 -8.68 15.37 1.74
CA ILE A 418 -9.92 15.38 2.49
C ILE A 418 -10.14 16.78 3.08
N GLU A 419 -11.23 17.39 2.66
CA GLU A 419 -11.80 18.59 3.27
C GLU A 419 -12.93 18.17 4.20
N ASP A 420 -12.74 18.48 5.53
CA ASP A 420 -13.64 18.02 6.58
C ASP A 420 -15.07 18.48 6.33
N ASP A 421 -16.01 17.55 6.41
CA ASP A 421 -17.45 17.73 6.18
C ASP A 421 -17.85 18.11 4.73
N VAL A 422 -16.93 18.14 3.78
CA VAL A 422 -17.18 18.45 2.36
C VAL A 422 -17.11 17.20 1.48
N ASN A 423 -15.96 16.51 1.50
CA ASN A 423 -15.71 15.33 0.68
C ASN A 423 -15.22 14.12 1.52
N GLY A 424 -15.29 14.24 2.84
CA GLY A 424 -14.89 13.26 3.84
C GLY A 424 -14.91 13.88 5.22
N PHE A 425 -14.32 13.20 6.19
CA PHE A 425 -14.32 13.64 7.57
C PHE A 425 -12.93 13.43 8.18
N LEU A 426 -12.51 14.36 9.06
CA LEU A 426 -11.24 14.32 9.75
C LEU A 426 -11.44 14.30 11.27
N PHE A 427 -10.60 13.57 12.00
CA PHE A 427 -10.55 13.56 13.45
C PHE A 427 -9.11 13.61 13.98
N GLY A 428 -8.95 14.02 15.21
CA GLY A 428 -7.66 14.17 15.86
C GLY A 428 -6.91 15.41 15.41
N ARG A 429 -5.61 15.42 15.59
CA ARG A 429 -4.75 16.57 15.29
C ARG A 429 -3.49 16.19 14.52
N VAL A 430 -2.93 17.13 13.79
CA VAL A 430 -1.59 17.00 13.22
C VAL A 430 -0.56 17.15 14.34
N LEU A 431 0.28 16.14 14.55
CA LEU A 431 1.37 16.25 15.53
C LEU A 431 2.52 17.10 14.97
N GLY A 432 3.15 17.88 15.85
CA GLY A 432 4.32 18.70 15.50
C GLY A 432 5.58 17.87 15.22
N GLU A 433 5.67 16.65 15.77
CA GLU A 433 6.82 15.75 15.65
C GLU A 433 6.39 14.29 15.45
N PHE A 434 7.30 13.45 14.94
CA PHE A 434 7.12 12.01 14.89
C PHE A 434 7.31 11.44 16.31
N ILE A 435 6.35 10.63 16.75
CA ILE A 435 6.41 9.92 18.03
C ILE A 435 6.54 8.43 17.73
N ASN A 436 7.65 7.82 18.18
CA ASN A 436 7.79 6.38 18.11
C ASN A 436 6.87 5.72 19.15
N ILE A 437 5.78 5.13 18.66
CA ILE A 437 4.72 4.53 19.50
C ILE A 437 5.20 3.30 20.27
N TYR A 438 6.30 2.70 19.86
CA TYR A 438 6.90 1.53 20.54
C TYR A 438 7.87 1.95 21.66
N GLU A 439 8.43 3.14 21.60
CA GLU A 439 9.37 3.67 22.59
C GLU A 439 8.70 4.65 23.56
N ASN A 440 7.62 5.30 23.14
CA ASN A 440 6.91 6.33 23.89
C ASN A 440 5.45 5.94 24.17
N GLU A 441 5.23 4.73 24.69
CA GLU A 441 3.89 4.15 24.88
C GLU A 441 2.95 5.05 25.70
N GLY A 442 3.44 5.71 26.76
CA GLY A 442 2.65 6.61 27.61
C GLY A 442 2.07 7.78 26.81
N LYS A 443 2.92 8.51 26.08
CA LYS A 443 2.51 9.64 25.24
C LYS A 443 1.60 9.19 24.08
N ALA A 444 1.90 8.03 23.49
CA ALA A 444 1.06 7.46 22.44
C ALA A 444 -0.35 7.15 22.96
N LYS A 445 -0.46 6.59 24.16
CA LYS A 445 -1.75 6.27 24.80
C LYS A 445 -2.57 7.53 25.13
N GLU A 446 -1.93 8.61 25.60
CA GLU A 446 -2.62 9.89 25.83
C GLU A 446 -3.24 10.43 24.53
N ILE A 447 -2.46 10.43 23.44
CA ILE A 447 -2.93 10.87 22.13
C ILE A 447 -4.07 9.96 21.64
N ASP A 448 -3.94 8.66 21.81
CA ASP A 448 -4.97 7.69 21.42
C ASP A 448 -6.30 7.91 22.15
N GLU A 449 -6.27 8.21 23.44
CA GLU A 449 -7.51 8.47 24.20
C GLU A 449 -8.18 9.79 23.78
N GLU A 450 -7.41 10.81 23.43
CA GLU A 450 -7.94 12.06 22.88
C GLU A 450 -8.54 11.86 21.50
N ASP A 451 -7.76 11.25 20.58
CA ASP A 451 -8.17 10.95 19.21
C ASP A 451 -9.39 10.01 19.19
N TYR A 452 -9.43 9.00 20.07
CA TYR A 452 -10.56 8.07 20.15
C TYR A 452 -11.87 8.76 20.56
N ARG A 453 -11.82 9.69 21.52
CA ARG A 453 -13.02 10.45 21.92
C ARG A 453 -13.58 11.26 20.75
N GLU A 454 -12.72 11.89 19.97
CA GLU A 454 -13.14 12.65 18.79
C GLU A 454 -13.63 11.73 17.67
N PHE A 455 -12.89 10.64 17.39
CA PHE A 455 -13.29 9.60 16.42
C PHE A 455 -14.70 9.07 16.73
N LYS A 456 -14.94 8.68 17.99
CA LYS A 456 -16.25 8.17 18.44
C LYS A 456 -17.35 9.20 18.25
N SER A 457 -17.14 10.43 18.67
CA SER A 457 -18.11 11.51 18.53
C SER A 457 -18.42 11.81 17.09
N LYS A 458 -17.41 11.90 16.22
CA LYS A 458 -17.59 12.16 14.78
C LYS A 458 -18.30 10.99 14.08
N LEU A 459 -17.93 9.74 14.39
CA LEU A 459 -18.56 8.57 13.78
C LEU A 459 -20.05 8.48 14.12
N ILE A 460 -20.44 8.78 15.36
CA ILE A 460 -21.86 8.87 15.75
C ILE A 460 -22.58 9.95 14.93
N LYS A 461 -22.02 11.16 14.83
CA LYS A 461 -22.62 12.25 14.04
C LYS A 461 -22.73 11.92 12.56
N ILE A 462 -21.75 11.20 12.01
CA ILE A 462 -21.79 10.75 10.60
C ILE A 462 -22.93 9.74 10.41
N TYR A 463 -23.08 8.81 11.37
CA TYR A 463 -24.18 7.83 11.37
C TYR A 463 -25.55 8.52 11.46
N GLU A 464 -25.74 9.45 12.38
CA GLU A 464 -26.97 10.25 12.54
C GLU A 464 -27.30 11.02 11.26
N ARG A 465 -26.29 11.60 10.59
CA ARG A 465 -26.46 12.29 9.31
C ARG A 465 -26.84 11.30 8.19
N PHE A 466 -26.23 10.14 8.14
CA PHE A 466 -26.59 9.11 7.16
C PHE A 466 -28.06 8.69 7.31
N GLU A 467 -28.59 8.58 8.53
CA GLU A 467 -30.00 8.27 8.76
C GLU A 467 -30.93 9.45 8.44
N GLY A 468 -30.55 10.65 8.87
CA GLY A 468 -31.42 11.86 8.78
C GLY A 468 -31.38 12.60 7.46
N ASP A 469 -30.27 12.53 6.69
CA ASP A 469 -30.05 13.30 5.46
C ASP A 469 -29.25 12.48 4.44
N LYS A 470 -29.91 11.52 3.83
CA LYS A 470 -29.28 10.67 2.82
C LYS A 470 -28.91 11.39 1.54
N GLU A 471 -29.63 12.42 1.17
CA GLU A 471 -29.35 13.19 -0.03
C GLU A 471 -28.07 14.02 0.15
N GLY A 472 -27.93 14.75 1.24
CA GLY A 472 -26.71 15.46 1.57
C GLY A 472 -25.50 14.54 1.78
N PHE A 473 -25.72 13.31 2.30
CA PHE A 473 -24.66 12.31 2.38
C PHE A 473 -24.19 11.85 1.00
N LEU A 474 -25.11 11.62 0.06
CA LEU A 474 -24.81 11.27 -1.33
C LEU A 474 -24.11 12.42 -2.08
N GLU A 475 -24.53 13.67 -1.87
CA GLU A 475 -23.85 14.83 -2.45
C GLU A 475 -22.39 14.91 -2.01
N LYS A 476 -22.10 14.67 -0.72
CA LYS A 476 -20.70 14.59 -0.23
C LYS A 476 -19.93 13.46 -0.91
N GLY A 477 -20.55 12.31 -1.11
CA GLY A 477 -19.99 11.19 -1.87
C GLY A 477 -19.67 11.57 -3.32
N LEU A 478 -20.55 12.32 -3.99
CA LEU A 478 -20.29 12.81 -5.34
C LEU A 478 -19.12 13.81 -5.36
N ARG A 479 -19.05 14.72 -4.39
CA ARG A 479 -17.91 15.65 -4.24
C ARG A 479 -16.60 14.88 -4.00
N ALA A 480 -16.62 13.83 -3.15
CA ALA A 480 -15.49 12.95 -2.97
C ALA A 480 -15.05 12.34 -4.29
N LEU A 481 -15.98 11.73 -5.04
CA LEU A 481 -15.70 11.13 -6.35
C LEU A 481 -15.01 12.14 -7.28
N MET A 482 -15.55 13.34 -7.43
CA MET A 482 -14.99 14.38 -8.32
C MET A 482 -13.60 14.83 -7.87
N THR A 483 -13.43 15.12 -6.57
CA THR A 483 -12.15 15.58 -6.01
C THR A 483 -11.08 14.49 -6.12
N PHE A 484 -11.39 13.28 -5.68
CA PHE A 484 -10.38 12.22 -5.64
C PHE A 484 -9.98 11.73 -7.02
N ARG A 485 -10.89 11.65 -7.98
CA ARG A 485 -10.54 11.31 -9.37
C ARG A 485 -9.58 12.33 -9.98
N LYS A 486 -9.78 13.61 -9.69
CA LYS A 486 -8.89 14.69 -10.14
C LYS A 486 -7.55 14.66 -9.41
N GLU A 487 -7.55 14.59 -8.08
CA GLU A 487 -6.36 14.82 -7.25
C GLU A 487 -5.53 13.55 -7.00
N CYS A 488 -6.16 12.37 -7.05
CA CYS A 488 -5.52 11.10 -6.66
C CYS A 488 -5.34 10.13 -7.83
N SER A 489 -5.51 10.56 -9.09
CA SER A 489 -5.20 9.69 -10.21
C SER A 489 -3.70 9.38 -10.29
N MET A 490 -3.35 8.17 -10.72
CA MET A 490 -1.95 7.77 -10.93
C MET A 490 -1.31 8.64 -12.02
N GLU A 491 -2.05 9.02 -13.05
CA GLU A 491 -1.60 9.91 -14.12
C GLU A 491 -1.14 11.26 -13.56
N ASN A 492 -1.86 11.83 -12.59
CA ASN A 492 -1.44 13.08 -11.93
C ASN A 492 -0.15 12.92 -11.11
N ALA A 493 0.03 11.78 -10.46
CA ALA A 493 1.28 11.47 -9.76
C ALA A 493 2.43 11.32 -10.76
N LEU A 494 2.24 10.56 -11.83
CA LEU A 494 3.25 10.30 -12.84
C LEU A 494 3.67 11.57 -13.60
N LYS A 495 2.77 12.50 -13.88
CA LYS A 495 3.11 13.83 -14.45
C LYS A 495 4.10 14.60 -13.57
N LYS A 496 4.07 14.41 -12.25
CA LYS A 496 5.03 15.02 -11.31
C LYS A 496 6.34 14.26 -11.24
N TYR A 497 6.32 12.93 -11.41
CA TYR A 497 7.52 12.11 -11.49
C TYR A 497 8.27 12.31 -12.81
N TYR A 498 7.53 12.48 -13.92
CA TYR A 498 8.04 12.50 -15.29
C TYR A 498 7.38 13.67 -16.03
N THR A 499 7.91 14.88 -15.82
CA THR A 499 7.30 16.15 -16.29
C THR A 499 7.19 16.27 -17.81
N HIS A 500 7.93 15.45 -18.56
CA HIS A 500 7.91 15.43 -20.02
C HIS A 500 6.87 14.43 -20.61
N LEU A 501 6.26 13.57 -19.77
CA LEU A 501 5.26 12.62 -20.25
C LEU A 501 3.91 13.29 -20.52
N HIS A 502 3.35 13.02 -21.69
CA HIS A 502 1.98 13.35 -22.04
C HIS A 502 1.08 12.14 -21.78
N PHE A 503 0.06 12.34 -20.98
CA PHE A 503 -0.99 11.36 -20.74
C PHE A 503 -2.24 11.87 -21.47
N ASP A 504 -2.73 11.10 -22.47
CA ASP A 504 -4.02 11.36 -23.10
C ASP A 504 -5.12 11.15 -22.04
N MET A 505 -5.86 12.22 -21.70
CA MET A 505 -6.93 12.18 -20.71
C MET A 505 -8.26 11.84 -21.35
#